data_eca015ef45e140538ae09a6bb48b70f3
#
_entry.id   eca015ef45e140538ae09a6bb48b70f3
#
_cell.length_a   1.000
_cell.length_b   1.000
_cell.length_c   1.000
_cell.angle_alpha   90.00
_cell.angle_beta   90.00
_cell.angle_gamma   90.00
#
_symmetry.space_group_name_H-M   'P 1'
#
loop_
_entity.id
_entity.type
_entity.pdbx_description
1 polymer ?
#
loop_
_entity_poly.entity_id
_entity_poly.type
_entity_poly.pdbx_seq_one_letter_code
_entity_poly.pdbx_strand_id
1 'polypeptide(L)'
;MKKIILCILTAGFITNCAVENPESTNTDQTQTYFTEFMACKAGPDQSSETMTNMISEWQQLLEGDSLVGSWGYAPAAETNSTGDTIWWELQWTSQEDANNSWEAWLQNKAALAWTEKYSSVLDCDGENRQSYDVAYPMASNAFGELPDSGYFFAEIHICEYNNGASKDDALGFLSGFNNAVNKGGYEGTSYHYGNYFQQGNEDGFLWGNFTNSKDSMDKANVAFEANVRGEMFPIFSEFASCREVPDLYNGYTLYWSENKDFMPTFPSS
;
A
#
# COMPACT_ATOMS: atom_id res chain seq x y z
N MET A 1 -57.93 -45.41 -7.98
CA MET A 1 -57.98 -46.87 -7.66
C MET A 1 -56.53 -47.28 -7.29
N LYS A 2 -56.49 -47.98 -6.14
CA LYS A 2 -55.37 -48.80 -5.62
C LYS A 2 -54.01 -48.18 -5.34
N LYS A 3 -53.86 -47.94 -4.08
CA LYS A 3 -52.71 -48.05 -3.14
C LYS A 3 -51.81 -49.27 -3.44
N ILE A 4 -50.51 -49.07 -3.27
CA ILE A 4 -49.64 -50.07 -2.66
C ILE A 4 -48.59 -49.31 -1.83
N ILE A 5 -48.62 -49.59 -0.52
CA ILE A 5 -47.62 -49.24 0.48
C ILE A 5 -46.60 -50.36 0.49
N LEU A 6 -45.34 -50.03 0.47
CA LEU A 6 -44.28 -50.98 0.84
C LEU A 6 -43.31 -50.31 1.83
N CYS A 7 -43.48 -50.70 3.10
CA CYS A 7 -42.48 -50.47 4.14
C CYS A 7 -41.37 -51.47 3.98
N ILE A 8 -40.10 -50.99 3.98
CA ILE A 8 -38.95 -51.82 4.32
C ILE A 8 -38.14 -51.07 5.38
N LEU A 9 -38.16 -51.64 6.59
CA LEU A 9 -37.20 -51.32 7.67
C LEU A 9 -35.82 -51.88 7.28
N THR A 10 -34.78 -51.06 7.42
CA THR A 10 -33.42 -51.55 7.74
C THR A 10 -32.58 -50.47 8.42
N ALA A 11 -32.25 -50.77 9.68
CA ALA A 11 -30.96 -50.62 10.32
C ALA A 11 -30.23 -49.25 10.30
N GLY A 12 -30.01 -48.78 11.49
CA GLY A 12 -29.30 -47.59 11.90
C GLY A 12 -27.92 -47.35 11.23
N PHE A 13 -27.78 -46.12 10.78
CA PHE A 13 -26.48 -45.49 10.65
C PHE A 13 -26.50 -44.25 11.56
N ILE A 14 -25.64 -44.30 12.55
CA ILE A 14 -25.25 -43.15 13.36
C ILE A 14 -24.44 -42.23 12.42
N THR A 15 -25.06 -41.22 11.84
CA THR A 15 -24.37 -40.17 11.16
C THR A 15 -23.74 -39.27 12.25
N ASN A 16 -22.44 -39.44 12.45
CA ASN A 16 -21.62 -38.44 13.09
C ASN A 16 -21.81 -37.14 12.28
N CYS A 17 -22.49 -36.16 12.86
CA CYS A 17 -22.35 -34.78 12.46
C CYS A 17 -20.93 -34.36 12.81
N ALA A 18 -20.02 -34.50 11.88
CA ALA A 18 -18.79 -33.73 11.90
C ALA A 18 -19.21 -32.26 11.83
N VAL A 19 -18.97 -31.53 12.90
CA VAL A 19 -18.96 -30.09 12.87
C VAL A 19 -17.83 -29.74 11.91
N GLU A 20 -18.16 -29.39 10.68
CA GLU A 20 -17.23 -28.72 9.80
C GLU A 20 -16.84 -27.42 10.51
N ASN A 21 -15.64 -27.41 11.09
CA ASN A 21 -14.97 -26.16 11.37
C ASN A 21 -14.96 -25.37 10.05
N PRO A 22 -15.33 -24.09 10.05
CA PRO A 22 -15.09 -23.26 8.88
C PRO A 22 -13.58 -23.35 8.64
N GLU A 23 -13.21 -23.98 7.53
CA GLU A 23 -11.85 -23.89 7.00
C GLU A 23 -11.52 -22.41 6.99
N SER A 24 -10.56 -22.03 7.81
CA SER A 24 -9.82 -20.80 7.66
C SER A 24 -9.37 -20.80 6.19
N THR A 25 -10.07 -20.05 5.36
CA THR A 25 -9.61 -19.73 4.00
C THR A 25 -8.36 -18.90 4.20
N ASN A 26 -7.23 -19.58 4.27
CA ASN A 26 -5.92 -19.01 4.19
C ASN A 26 -5.82 -18.43 2.77
N THR A 27 -6.26 -17.20 2.60
CA THR A 27 -6.05 -16.44 1.38
C THR A 27 -4.60 -15.98 1.39
N ASP A 28 -3.71 -16.89 1.04
CA ASP A 28 -2.29 -16.64 0.73
C ASP A 28 -2.19 -16.00 -0.68
N GLN A 29 -3.07 -15.03 -0.95
CA GLN A 29 -3.07 -14.29 -2.20
C GLN A 29 -2.51 -12.90 -1.95
N THR A 30 -1.26 -12.70 -2.34
CA THR A 30 -0.67 -11.37 -2.47
C THR A 30 -1.58 -10.51 -3.34
N GLN A 31 -2.14 -9.46 -2.76
CA GLN A 31 -2.98 -8.53 -3.49
C GLN A 31 -2.08 -7.61 -4.32
N THR A 32 -2.43 -7.45 -5.59
CA THR A 32 -1.69 -6.60 -6.53
C THR A 32 -2.57 -5.48 -7.04
N TYR A 33 -1.96 -4.28 -7.19
CA TYR A 33 -2.59 -3.09 -7.73
C TYR A 33 -1.68 -2.42 -8.74
N PHE A 34 -2.25 -1.52 -9.52
CA PHE A 34 -1.51 -0.54 -10.29
C PHE A 34 -1.42 0.77 -9.51
N THR A 35 -0.24 1.36 -9.41
CA THR A 35 -0.06 2.65 -8.74
C THR A 35 0.82 3.60 -9.54
N GLU A 36 0.60 4.89 -9.37
CA GLU A 36 1.37 5.95 -9.98
C GLU A 36 1.87 6.91 -8.90
N PHE A 37 3.10 7.38 -9.07
CA PHE A 37 3.67 8.44 -8.24
C PHE A 37 3.90 9.69 -9.07
N MET A 38 3.43 10.83 -8.56
CA MET A 38 3.76 12.15 -9.06
C MET A 38 4.80 12.81 -8.16
N ALA A 39 5.84 13.36 -8.76
CA ALA A 39 6.77 14.22 -8.05
C ALA A 39 6.16 15.60 -7.83
N CYS A 40 6.15 16.06 -6.59
CA CYS A 40 5.58 17.34 -6.20
C CYS A 40 6.62 18.21 -5.47
N LYS A 41 6.39 19.53 -5.49
CA LYS A 41 7.15 20.52 -4.72
C LYS A 41 6.22 21.35 -3.86
N ALA A 42 6.64 21.61 -2.62
CA ALA A 42 5.96 22.53 -1.74
C ALA A 42 5.96 23.94 -2.34
N GLY A 43 4.79 24.54 -2.44
CA GLY A 43 4.66 25.93 -2.89
C GLY A 43 4.72 26.92 -1.71
N PRO A 44 4.81 28.23 -2.01
CA PRO A 44 4.90 29.28 -0.97
C PRO A 44 3.66 29.41 -0.09
N ASP A 45 2.51 28.92 -0.56
CA ASP A 45 1.23 28.98 0.17
C ASP A 45 0.91 27.67 0.91
N GLN A 46 1.86 26.72 0.99
CA GLN A 46 1.68 25.46 1.68
C GLN A 46 1.49 25.70 3.19
N SER A 47 0.40 25.19 3.72
CA SER A 47 0.08 25.15 5.14
C SER A 47 -0.88 24.00 5.44
N SER A 48 -1.07 23.66 6.71
CA SER A 48 -2.06 22.67 7.13
C SER A 48 -3.47 22.99 6.60
N GLU A 49 -3.89 24.26 6.68
CA GLU A 49 -5.20 24.72 6.21
C GLU A 49 -5.33 24.61 4.69
N THR A 50 -4.35 25.10 3.94
CA THR A 50 -4.41 25.08 2.46
C THR A 50 -4.32 23.68 1.92
N MET A 51 -3.52 22.78 2.54
CA MET A 51 -3.49 21.35 2.20
C MET A 51 -4.83 20.67 2.47
N THR A 52 -5.47 20.94 3.62
CA THR A 52 -6.79 20.38 3.94
C THR A 52 -7.83 20.82 2.90
N ASN A 53 -7.86 22.10 2.56
CA ASN A 53 -8.78 22.65 1.57
C ASN A 53 -8.53 22.03 0.18
N MET A 54 -7.26 21.92 -0.22
CA MET A 54 -6.85 21.32 -1.49
C MET A 54 -7.34 19.88 -1.61
N ILE A 55 -7.11 19.05 -0.60
CA ILE A 55 -7.53 17.64 -0.60
C ILE A 55 -9.06 17.53 -0.56
N SER A 56 -9.75 18.32 0.27
CA SER A 56 -11.21 18.32 0.34
C SER A 56 -11.87 18.65 -1.00
N GLU A 57 -11.36 19.66 -1.71
CA GLU A 57 -11.89 20.01 -3.02
C GLU A 57 -11.51 18.97 -4.09
N TRP A 58 -10.31 18.40 -4.03
CA TRP A 58 -9.88 17.33 -4.93
C TRP A 58 -10.77 16.09 -4.81
N GLN A 59 -11.07 15.64 -3.60
CA GLN A 59 -11.94 14.49 -3.34
C GLN A 59 -13.34 14.67 -3.97
N GLN A 60 -13.86 15.90 -4.00
CA GLN A 60 -15.16 16.20 -4.63
C GLN A 60 -15.14 16.15 -6.16
N LEU A 61 -13.95 16.16 -6.77
CA LEU A 61 -13.75 16.05 -8.21
C LEU A 61 -13.51 14.62 -8.69
N LEU A 62 -13.34 13.67 -7.74
CA LEU A 62 -13.14 12.27 -8.09
C LEU A 62 -14.43 11.66 -8.65
N GLU A 63 -14.33 11.02 -9.80
CA GLU A 63 -15.43 10.35 -10.46
C GLU A 63 -15.20 8.81 -10.47
N GLY A 64 -16.27 8.06 -10.26
CA GLY A 64 -16.22 6.60 -10.28
C GLY A 64 -15.63 5.97 -9.01
N ASP A 65 -15.27 4.68 -9.11
CA ASP A 65 -14.80 3.84 -8.00
C ASP A 65 -13.46 3.15 -8.30
N SER A 66 -12.75 3.60 -9.33
CA SER A 66 -11.50 2.97 -9.79
C SER A 66 -10.27 3.36 -8.97
N LEU A 67 -10.30 4.55 -8.30
CA LEU A 67 -9.25 4.95 -7.38
C LEU A 67 -9.44 4.22 -6.05
N VAL A 68 -8.52 3.33 -5.70
CA VAL A 68 -8.55 2.52 -4.46
C VAL A 68 -8.11 3.34 -3.27
N GLY A 69 -7.02 4.09 -3.42
CA GLY A 69 -6.46 4.92 -2.39
C GLY A 69 -5.48 5.96 -2.93
N SER A 70 -5.15 6.93 -2.10
CA SER A 70 -4.15 7.94 -2.43
C SER A 70 -3.40 8.36 -1.18
N TRP A 71 -2.09 8.55 -1.32
CA TRP A 71 -1.20 8.91 -0.21
C TRP A 71 -0.22 10.00 -0.64
N GLY A 72 0.14 10.84 0.34
CA GLY A 72 1.20 11.83 0.20
C GLY A 72 2.40 11.45 1.06
N TYR A 73 3.62 11.66 0.56
CA TYR A 73 4.87 11.34 1.25
C TYR A 73 5.75 12.58 1.29
N ALA A 74 5.87 13.19 2.47
CA ALA A 74 6.77 14.32 2.70
C ALA A 74 8.11 13.80 3.24
N PRO A 75 9.27 14.23 2.68
CA PRO A 75 10.58 13.79 3.15
C PRO A 75 10.76 14.00 4.65
N ALA A 76 11.23 12.98 5.36
CA ALA A 76 11.51 13.01 6.80
C ALA A 76 13.01 13.05 7.11
N ALA A 77 13.90 12.94 6.09
CA ALA A 77 15.34 13.02 6.24
C ALA A 77 15.99 13.76 5.08
N GLU A 78 17.03 14.55 5.38
CA GLU A 78 17.86 15.23 4.36
C GLU A 78 18.68 14.24 3.50
N THR A 79 18.83 13.00 3.98
CA THR A 79 19.57 11.93 3.29
C THR A 79 18.76 11.20 2.23
N ASN A 80 17.48 11.54 2.06
CA ASN A 80 16.64 10.95 1.03
C ASN A 80 17.27 11.12 -0.36
N SER A 81 17.24 10.06 -1.16
CA SER A 81 17.86 10.03 -2.49
C SER A 81 17.17 10.99 -3.47
N THR A 82 15.92 11.34 -3.20
CA THR A 82 15.09 12.27 -3.98
C THR A 82 15.05 13.69 -3.41
N GLY A 83 15.89 13.95 -2.39
CA GLY A 83 16.01 15.25 -1.74
C GLY A 83 14.71 15.69 -1.06
N ASP A 84 14.21 16.87 -1.43
CA ASP A 84 13.00 17.49 -0.88
C ASP A 84 11.73 17.19 -1.68
N THR A 85 11.80 16.24 -2.62
CA THR A 85 10.64 15.84 -3.43
C THR A 85 9.55 15.25 -2.55
N ILE A 86 8.35 15.81 -2.62
CA ILE A 86 7.14 15.24 -2.07
C ILE A 86 6.55 14.30 -3.12
N TRP A 87 6.12 13.12 -2.71
CA TRP A 87 5.47 12.19 -3.62
C TRP A 87 3.98 12.12 -3.35
N TRP A 88 3.19 12.10 -4.43
CA TRP A 88 1.75 11.83 -4.38
C TRP A 88 1.48 10.52 -5.10
N GLU A 89 1.03 9.52 -4.35
CA GLU A 89 0.65 8.20 -4.85
C GLU A 89 -0.84 8.13 -5.13
N LEU A 90 -1.18 7.51 -6.28
CA LEU A 90 -2.54 7.19 -6.69
C LEU A 90 -2.59 5.70 -7.02
N GLN A 91 -3.34 4.92 -6.25
CA GLN A 91 -3.51 3.49 -6.46
C GLN A 91 -4.85 3.18 -7.10
N TRP A 92 -4.82 2.42 -8.18
CA TRP A 92 -5.96 2.13 -9.03
C TRP A 92 -6.25 0.63 -9.05
N THR A 93 -7.50 0.27 -9.41
CA THR A 93 -7.90 -1.11 -9.65
C THR A 93 -7.16 -1.74 -10.84
N SER A 94 -6.79 -0.94 -11.84
CA SER A 94 -6.00 -1.35 -13.00
C SER A 94 -5.33 -0.16 -13.69
N GLN A 95 -4.36 -0.43 -14.57
CA GLN A 95 -3.74 0.57 -15.42
C GLN A 95 -4.75 1.19 -16.42
N GLU A 96 -5.70 0.40 -16.92
CA GLU A 96 -6.75 0.89 -17.81
C GLU A 96 -7.63 1.91 -17.09
N ASP A 97 -8.01 1.64 -15.85
CA ASP A 97 -8.78 2.56 -15.01
C ASP A 97 -8.04 3.85 -14.72
N ALA A 98 -6.73 3.77 -14.45
CA ALA A 98 -5.87 4.94 -14.28
C ALA A 98 -5.87 5.81 -15.56
N ASN A 99 -5.65 5.21 -16.73
CA ASN A 99 -5.63 5.92 -18.00
C ASN A 99 -6.97 6.59 -18.29
N ASN A 100 -8.09 5.90 -18.08
CA ASN A 100 -9.43 6.46 -18.29
C ASN A 100 -9.72 7.61 -17.32
N SER A 101 -9.30 7.49 -16.06
CA SER A 101 -9.47 8.55 -15.06
C SER A 101 -8.65 9.79 -15.37
N TRP A 102 -7.42 9.63 -15.85
CA TRP A 102 -6.59 10.74 -16.30
C TRP A 102 -7.15 11.42 -17.56
N GLU A 103 -7.68 10.65 -18.51
CA GLU A 103 -8.34 11.23 -19.69
C GLU A 103 -9.56 12.07 -19.27
N ALA A 104 -10.39 11.57 -18.36
CA ALA A 104 -11.52 12.29 -17.81
C ALA A 104 -11.09 13.57 -17.06
N TRP A 105 -10.03 13.48 -16.22
CA TRP A 105 -9.45 14.61 -15.49
C TRP A 105 -9.03 15.74 -16.43
N LEU A 106 -8.30 15.42 -17.50
CA LEU A 106 -7.81 16.40 -18.48
C LEU A 106 -8.94 17.07 -19.29
N GLN A 107 -10.13 16.47 -19.35
CA GLN A 107 -11.32 17.03 -19.98
C GLN A 107 -12.23 17.79 -19.01
N ASN A 108 -12.03 17.61 -17.69
CA ASN A 108 -12.84 18.23 -16.65
C ASN A 108 -12.33 19.65 -16.34
N LYS A 109 -13.11 20.67 -16.74
CA LYS A 109 -12.74 22.08 -16.49
C LYS A 109 -12.59 22.42 -15.01
N ALA A 110 -13.37 21.79 -14.12
CA ALA A 110 -13.28 22.03 -12.69
C ALA A 110 -11.97 21.44 -12.13
N ALA A 111 -11.56 20.26 -12.61
CA ALA A 111 -10.29 19.64 -12.25
C ALA A 111 -9.08 20.47 -12.70
N LEU A 112 -9.10 20.98 -13.92
CA LEU A 112 -8.04 21.88 -14.42
C LEU A 112 -7.97 23.19 -13.62
N ALA A 113 -9.12 23.79 -13.29
CA ALA A 113 -9.17 24.99 -12.46
C ALA A 113 -8.67 24.72 -11.02
N TRP A 114 -8.92 23.53 -10.47
CA TRP A 114 -8.38 23.09 -9.19
C TRP A 114 -6.85 22.97 -9.24
N THR A 115 -6.31 22.35 -10.29
CA THR A 115 -4.85 22.22 -10.50
C THR A 115 -4.18 23.60 -10.53
N GLU A 116 -4.73 24.55 -11.28
CA GLU A 116 -4.22 25.92 -11.34
C GLU A 116 -4.31 26.62 -9.98
N LYS A 117 -5.47 26.51 -9.31
CA LYS A 117 -5.72 27.13 -7.99
C LYS A 117 -4.72 26.72 -6.94
N TYR A 118 -4.33 25.44 -6.91
CA TYR A 118 -3.51 24.89 -5.84
C TYR A 118 -2.03 24.69 -6.21
N SER A 119 -1.60 25.16 -7.39
CA SER A 119 -0.20 25.07 -7.83
C SER A 119 0.77 25.81 -6.90
N SER A 120 0.32 26.88 -6.19
CA SER A 120 1.13 27.57 -5.17
C SER A 120 1.12 26.88 -3.81
N VAL A 121 0.27 25.87 -3.60
CA VAL A 121 0.26 25.03 -2.39
C VAL A 121 1.12 23.79 -2.58
N LEU A 122 0.88 23.04 -3.65
CA LEU A 122 1.63 21.85 -4.02
C LEU A 122 1.66 21.73 -5.54
N ASP A 123 2.84 21.88 -6.13
CA ASP A 123 3.05 21.78 -7.59
C ASP A 123 3.51 20.38 -7.95
N CYS A 124 2.63 19.62 -8.60
CA CYS A 124 2.85 18.20 -8.94
C CYS A 124 3.01 17.99 -10.43
N ASP A 125 4.02 17.23 -10.84
CA ASP A 125 4.26 16.84 -12.23
C ASP A 125 3.36 15.65 -12.61
N GLY A 126 2.15 15.95 -13.02
CA GLY A 126 1.19 14.95 -13.48
C GLY A 126 1.48 14.39 -14.88
N GLU A 127 2.39 14.98 -15.65
CA GLU A 127 2.76 14.51 -17.00
C GLU A 127 3.82 13.40 -16.94
N ASN A 128 4.77 13.50 -15.99
CA ASN A 128 5.87 12.55 -15.82
C ASN A 128 5.65 11.58 -14.64
N ARG A 129 4.43 11.07 -14.50
CA ARG A 129 4.10 10.07 -13.48
C ARG A 129 4.92 8.80 -13.67
N GLN A 130 5.35 8.23 -12.56
CA GLN A 130 6.05 6.96 -12.53
C GLN A 130 5.05 5.84 -12.20
N SER A 131 4.93 4.85 -13.08
CA SER A 131 3.98 3.75 -12.96
C SER A 131 4.61 2.51 -12.35
N TYR A 132 3.89 1.86 -11.43
CA TYR A 132 4.34 0.65 -10.74
C TYR A 132 3.21 -0.38 -10.65
N ASP A 133 3.59 -1.65 -10.70
CA ASP A 133 2.78 -2.71 -10.13
C ASP A 133 3.16 -2.85 -8.66
N VAL A 134 2.20 -2.86 -7.76
CA VAL A 134 2.46 -3.01 -6.33
C VAL A 134 1.87 -4.31 -5.80
N ALA A 135 2.62 -5.00 -4.94
CA ALA A 135 2.22 -6.22 -4.27
C ALA A 135 2.20 -6.04 -2.75
N TYR A 136 1.03 -6.24 -2.14
CA TYR A 136 0.84 -6.23 -0.68
C TYR A 136 0.53 -7.66 -0.20
N PRO A 137 1.47 -8.31 0.52
CA PRO A 137 1.33 -9.71 0.91
C PRO A 137 0.53 -9.92 2.18
N MET A 138 0.13 -8.86 2.87
CA MET A 138 -0.62 -8.94 4.13
C MET A 138 -1.69 -7.84 4.24
N ALA A 139 -2.67 -8.06 5.11
CA ALA A 139 -3.66 -7.04 5.42
C ALA A 139 -2.99 -5.82 6.06
N SER A 140 -3.40 -4.62 5.67
CA SER A 140 -2.84 -3.35 6.17
C SER A 140 -3.02 -3.13 7.68
N ASN A 141 -3.95 -3.85 8.31
CA ASN A 141 -4.25 -3.76 9.74
C ASN A 141 -3.84 -5.00 10.55
N ALA A 142 -3.02 -5.89 9.98
CA ALA A 142 -2.60 -7.14 10.65
C ALA A 142 -1.95 -6.90 12.02
N PHE A 143 -1.25 -5.78 12.20
CA PHE A 143 -0.58 -5.41 13.46
C PHE A 143 -1.13 -4.11 14.08
N GLY A 144 -2.36 -3.76 13.77
CA GLY A 144 -3.08 -2.61 14.31
C GLY A 144 -3.49 -1.61 13.23
N GLU A 145 -4.45 -0.76 13.57
CA GLU A 145 -4.99 0.25 12.67
C GLU A 145 -4.04 1.47 12.57
N LEU A 146 -4.11 2.17 11.44
CA LEU A 146 -3.49 3.47 11.29
C LEU A 146 -4.23 4.52 12.15
N PRO A 147 -3.55 5.61 12.58
CA PRO A 147 -4.20 6.68 13.31
C PRO A 147 -5.37 7.31 12.53
N ASP A 148 -6.39 7.78 13.23
CA ASP A 148 -7.54 8.50 12.65
C ASP A 148 -7.12 9.76 11.85
N SER A 149 -5.94 10.31 12.15
CA SER A 149 -5.33 11.41 11.38
C SER A 149 -4.93 11.02 9.96
N GLY A 150 -4.84 9.71 9.67
CA GLY A 150 -4.30 9.17 8.43
C GLY A 150 -2.78 9.27 8.31
N TYR A 151 -2.09 9.69 9.37
CA TYR A 151 -0.63 9.74 9.39
C TYR A 151 -0.03 8.34 9.45
N PHE A 152 1.07 8.16 8.71
CA PHE A 152 1.94 6.99 8.83
C PHE A 152 3.40 7.39 8.64
N PHE A 153 4.32 6.54 9.06
CA PHE A 153 5.73 6.70 8.78
C PHE A 153 6.17 5.60 7.80
N ALA A 154 6.98 5.97 6.80
CA ALA A 154 7.46 5.05 5.78
C ALA A 154 8.99 5.03 5.68
N GLU A 155 9.54 3.83 5.48
CA GLU A 155 10.90 3.57 5.03
C GLU A 155 10.85 2.92 3.66
N ILE A 156 11.48 3.56 2.65
CA ILE A 156 11.51 3.07 1.28
C ILE A 156 12.94 2.64 0.96
N HIS A 157 13.13 1.34 0.77
CA HIS A 157 14.39 0.75 0.36
C HIS A 157 14.42 0.63 -1.17
N ILE A 158 15.48 1.14 -1.78
CA ILE A 158 15.73 1.02 -3.22
C ILE A 158 16.60 -0.20 -3.41
N CYS A 159 16.06 -1.22 -4.08
CA CYS A 159 16.68 -2.53 -4.23
C CYS A 159 16.99 -2.83 -5.70
N GLU A 160 18.10 -3.51 -5.95
CA GLU A 160 18.54 -3.97 -7.26
C GLU A 160 18.58 -5.50 -7.26
N TYR A 161 18.25 -6.12 -8.40
CA TYR A 161 18.32 -7.56 -8.56
C TYR A 161 19.76 -8.04 -8.68
N ASN A 162 20.08 -9.15 -8.04
CA ASN A 162 21.37 -9.82 -8.12
C ASN A 162 21.34 -10.96 -9.15
N ASN A 163 22.44 -11.18 -9.86
CA ASN A 163 22.71 -12.41 -10.61
C ASN A 163 21.63 -12.83 -11.63
N GLY A 164 20.94 -11.90 -12.23
CA GLY A 164 19.88 -12.19 -13.21
C GLY A 164 18.55 -12.64 -12.58
N ALA A 165 18.36 -12.37 -11.30
CA ALA A 165 17.06 -12.47 -10.65
C ALA A 165 16.06 -11.45 -11.20
N SER A 166 14.79 -11.58 -10.83
CA SER A 166 13.69 -10.85 -11.43
C SER A 166 12.58 -10.54 -10.43
N LYS A 167 11.55 -9.85 -10.90
CA LYS A 167 10.30 -9.62 -10.17
C LYS A 167 9.70 -10.93 -9.60
N ASP A 168 9.80 -12.04 -10.35
CA ASP A 168 9.22 -13.31 -9.90
C ASP A 168 9.94 -13.88 -8.68
N ASP A 169 11.26 -13.68 -8.56
CA ASP A 169 12.03 -14.06 -7.37
C ASP A 169 11.62 -13.23 -6.15
N ALA A 170 11.43 -11.91 -6.33
CA ALA A 170 10.95 -11.04 -5.28
C ALA A 170 9.52 -11.40 -4.83
N LEU A 171 8.60 -11.68 -5.75
CA LEU A 171 7.24 -12.13 -5.44
C LEU A 171 7.24 -13.49 -4.72
N GLY A 172 8.09 -14.43 -5.16
CA GLY A 172 8.24 -15.73 -4.52
C GLY A 172 8.75 -15.64 -3.07
N PHE A 173 9.59 -14.65 -2.77
CA PHE A 173 10.10 -14.39 -1.44
C PHE A 173 9.02 -13.91 -0.44
N LEU A 174 8.00 -13.16 -0.91
CA LEU A 174 7.02 -12.48 -0.06
C LEU A 174 6.24 -13.43 0.86
N SER A 175 5.86 -14.63 0.40
CA SER A 175 5.13 -15.60 1.22
C SER A 175 5.96 -16.08 2.40
N GLY A 176 7.24 -16.41 2.18
CA GLY A 176 8.17 -16.78 3.25
C GLY A 176 8.39 -15.65 4.24
N PHE A 177 8.58 -14.43 3.73
CA PHE A 177 8.76 -13.24 4.56
C PHE A 177 7.51 -12.95 5.41
N ASN A 178 6.30 -13.02 4.84
CA ASN A 178 5.05 -12.86 5.57
C ASN A 178 4.92 -13.87 6.72
N ASN A 179 5.26 -15.12 6.48
CA ASN A 179 5.28 -16.16 7.54
C ASN A 179 6.29 -15.84 8.64
N ALA A 180 7.45 -15.28 8.30
CA ALA A 180 8.46 -14.91 9.28
C ALA A 180 8.02 -13.70 10.13
N VAL A 181 7.44 -12.66 9.52
CA VAL A 181 6.90 -11.47 10.21
C VAL A 181 5.78 -11.87 11.20
N ASN A 182 4.93 -12.81 10.83
CA ASN A 182 3.84 -13.30 11.69
C ASN A 182 4.33 -14.10 12.93
N LYS A 183 5.63 -14.34 13.10
CA LYS A 183 6.18 -14.96 14.31
C LYS A 183 6.15 -14.04 15.54
N GLY A 184 5.88 -12.75 15.36
CA GLY A 184 5.62 -11.80 16.43
C GLY A 184 6.64 -10.66 16.56
N GLY A 185 6.33 -9.73 17.45
CA GLY A 185 7.13 -8.55 17.75
C GLY A 185 6.65 -7.28 17.03
N TYR A 186 5.61 -7.38 16.19
CA TYR A 186 5.06 -6.27 15.43
C TYR A 186 3.72 -5.76 15.99
N GLU A 187 3.21 -6.35 17.05
CA GLU A 187 1.91 -6.02 17.62
C GLU A 187 1.83 -4.54 18.03
N GLY A 188 0.78 -3.86 17.60
CA GLY A 188 0.52 -2.44 17.90
C GLY A 188 1.38 -1.45 17.14
N THR A 189 2.19 -1.90 16.16
CA THR A 189 3.01 -1.02 15.32
C THR A 189 2.29 -0.57 14.05
N SER A 190 1.16 -1.18 13.72
CA SER A 190 0.49 -1.06 12.42
C SER A 190 1.42 -1.38 11.24
N TYR A 191 2.43 -2.24 11.47
CA TYR A 191 3.41 -2.58 10.45
C TYR A 191 2.75 -3.29 9.27
N HIS A 192 3.03 -2.81 8.09
CA HIS A 192 2.78 -3.49 6.83
C HIS A 192 3.87 -3.12 5.82
N TYR A 193 3.91 -3.83 4.72
CA TYR A 193 4.92 -3.62 3.69
C TYR A 193 4.37 -3.92 2.30
N GLY A 194 5.02 -3.37 1.28
CA GLY A 194 4.70 -3.60 -0.11
C GLY A 194 5.92 -3.50 -1.01
N ASN A 195 5.88 -4.23 -2.11
CA ASN A 195 6.90 -4.19 -3.14
C ASN A 195 6.35 -3.48 -4.36
N TYR A 196 7.09 -2.49 -4.84
CA TYR A 196 6.72 -1.64 -5.97
C TYR A 196 7.67 -1.95 -7.13
N PHE A 197 7.13 -2.46 -8.22
CA PHE A 197 7.84 -2.84 -9.43
C PHE A 197 7.58 -1.80 -10.50
N GLN A 198 8.56 -0.92 -10.76
CA GLN A 198 8.42 0.15 -11.75
C GLN A 198 8.29 -0.42 -13.15
N GLN A 199 7.25 0.02 -13.88
CA GLN A 199 7.06 -0.41 -15.26
C GLN A 199 8.19 0.09 -16.15
N GLY A 200 8.73 -0.82 -16.97
CA GLY A 200 9.87 -0.53 -17.84
C GLY A 200 11.25 -0.53 -17.15
N ASN A 201 11.31 -0.80 -15.85
CA ASN A 201 12.56 -1.02 -15.12
C ASN A 201 12.63 -2.49 -14.68
N GLU A 202 13.57 -3.24 -15.26
CA GLU A 202 13.80 -4.65 -14.96
C GLU A 202 14.98 -4.87 -14.00
N ASP A 203 15.66 -3.79 -13.57
CA ASP A 203 16.90 -3.88 -12.81
C ASP A 203 16.68 -3.93 -11.28
N GLY A 204 15.46 -3.58 -10.81
CA GLY A 204 15.20 -3.54 -9.37
C GLY A 204 13.76 -3.20 -9.01
N PHE A 205 13.55 -2.91 -7.73
CA PHE A 205 12.23 -2.61 -7.15
C PHE A 205 12.38 -1.73 -5.90
N LEU A 206 11.25 -1.16 -5.45
CA LEU A 206 11.19 -0.50 -4.15
C LEU A 206 10.53 -1.45 -3.14
N TRP A 207 11.10 -1.51 -1.93
CA TRP A 207 10.49 -2.16 -0.78
C TRP A 207 10.05 -1.09 0.21
N GLY A 208 8.76 -0.95 0.41
CA GLY A 208 8.18 -0.01 1.37
C GLY A 208 7.79 -0.70 2.67
N ASN A 209 8.26 -0.16 3.80
CA ASN A 209 7.80 -0.49 5.14
C ASN A 209 6.97 0.68 5.67
N PHE A 210 5.85 0.39 6.31
CA PHE A 210 4.90 1.38 6.80
C PHE A 210 4.47 1.06 8.22
N THR A 211 4.37 2.10 9.08
CA THR A 211 3.90 1.98 10.46
C THR A 211 3.13 3.24 10.87
N ASN A 212 2.44 3.20 12.01
CA ASN A 212 1.67 4.34 12.52
C ASN A 212 2.53 5.49 13.06
N SER A 213 3.83 5.31 13.23
CA SER A 213 4.76 6.34 13.72
C SER A 213 6.22 5.91 13.52
N LYS A 214 7.15 6.88 13.61
CA LYS A 214 8.58 6.56 13.62
C LYS A 214 8.98 5.64 14.77
N ASP A 215 8.44 5.86 15.98
CA ASP A 215 8.72 4.98 17.14
C ASP A 215 8.24 3.53 16.89
N SER A 216 7.16 3.37 16.17
CA SER A 216 6.66 2.05 15.75
C SER A 216 7.54 1.42 14.68
N MET A 217 8.11 2.23 13.77
CA MET A 217 9.09 1.74 12.81
C MET A 217 10.36 1.25 13.52
N ASP A 218 10.87 2.03 14.48
CA ASP A 218 12.03 1.62 15.28
C ASP A 218 11.76 0.28 16.02
N LYS A 219 10.54 0.05 16.53
CA LYS A 219 10.13 -1.23 17.13
C LYS A 219 10.05 -2.35 16.10
N ALA A 220 9.47 -2.08 14.92
CA ALA A 220 9.38 -3.05 13.83
C ALA A 220 10.79 -3.48 13.36
N ASN A 221 11.72 -2.54 13.26
CA ASN A 221 13.11 -2.82 12.92
C ASN A 221 13.81 -3.70 14.00
N VAL A 222 13.55 -3.45 15.28
CA VAL A 222 14.04 -4.32 16.36
C VAL A 222 13.43 -5.73 16.25
N ALA A 223 12.14 -5.85 15.96
CA ALA A 223 11.49 -7.15 15.75
C ALA A 223 12.05 -7.88 14.52
N PHE A 224 12.32 -7.18 13.43
CA PHE A 224 12.96 -7.72 12.24
C PHE A 224 14.34 -8.32 12.56
N GLU A 225 15.20 -7.56 13.22
CA GLU A 225 16.53 -8.04 13.63
C GLU A 225 16.48 -9.27 14.53
N ALA A 226 15.53 -9.32 15.47
CA ALA A 226 15.42 -10.40 16.44
C ALA A 226 14.79 -11.68 15.86
N ASN A 227 13.77 -11.56 14.99
CA ASN A 227 12.89 -12.67 14.66
C ASN A 227 12.88 -13.05 13.16
N VAL A 228 13.30 -12.16 12.27
CA VAL A 228 13.12 -12.33 10.82
C VAL A 228 14.45 -12.38 10.08
N ARG A 229 15.38 -11.45 10.41
CA ARG A 229 16.62 -11.27 9.65
C ARG A 229 17.45 -12.54 9.49
N GLY A 230 17.62 -13.28 10.58
CA GLY A 230 18.46 -14.50 10.58
C GLY A 230 18.00 -15.58 9.61
N GLU A 231 16.70 -15.67 9.38
CA GLU A 231 16.08 -16.64 8.47
C GLU A 231 15.95 -16.08 7.04
N MET A 232 15.49 -14.84 6.92
CA MET A 232 15.05 -14.31 5.61
C MET A 232 16.15 -13.56 4.86
N PHE A 233 17.07 -12.90 5.56
CA PHE A 233 18.11 -12.12 4.89
C PHE A 233 19.06 -12.94 4.01
N PRO A 234 19.50 -14.16 4.40
CA PRO A 234 20.29 -15.02 3.52
C PRO A 234 19.56 -15.31 2.19
N ILE A 235 18.24 -15.60 2.24
CA ILE A 235 17.43 -15.87 1.05
C ILE A 235 17.27 -14.60 0.21
N PHE A 236 16.99 -13.46 0.85
CA PHE A 236 16.86 -12.16 0.18
C PHE A 236 18.14 -11.81 -0.58
N SER A 237 19.31 -11.97 0.04
CA SER A 237 20.59 -11.60 -0.56
C SER A 237 21.02 -12.46 -1.76
N GLU A 238 20.35 -13.60 -1.99
CA GLU A 238 20.58 -14.40 -3.19
C GLU A 238 20.04 -13.72 -4.44
N PHE A 239 18.91 -12.99 -4.33
CA PHE A 239 18.24 -12.38 -5.48
C PHE A 239 18.27 -10.86 -5.50
N ALA A 240 18.47 -10.17 -4.37
CA ALA A 240 18.47 -8.72 -4.31
C ALA A 240 19.43 -8.13 -3.28
N SER A 241 19.77 -6.87 -3.49
CA SER A 241 20.47 -6.02 -2.52
C SER A 241 19.85 -4.64 -2.52
N CYS A 242 19.67 -4.04 -1.35
CA CYS A 242 19.12 -2.70 -1.21
C CYS A 242 20.19 -1.72 -0.73
N ARG A 243 19.97 -0.43 -0.98
CA ARG A 243 20.80 0.64 -0.41
C ARG A 243 20.81 0.52 1.11
N GLU A 244 21.96 0.82 1.72
CA GLU A 244 22.16 0.75 3.16
C GLU A 244 21.23 1.69 3.94
N VAL A 245 21.00 2.89 3.38
CA VAL A 245 20.15 3.92 4.00
C VAL A 245 18.85 4.02 3.21
N PRO A 246 17.69 3.72 3.82
CA PRO A 246 16.40 3.91 3.18
C PRO A 246 16.04 5.40 3.07
N ASP A 247 15.16 5.71 2.13
CA ASP A 247 14.48 7.01 2.10
C ASP A 247 13.36 7.02 3.14
N LEU A 248 13.25 8.10 3.92
CA LEU A 248 12.30 8.23 5.04
C LEU A 248 11.24 9.27 4.73
N TYR A 249 9.97 8.93 5.01
CA TYR A 249 8.86 9.83 4.74
C TYR A 249 7.85 9.90 5.90
N ASN A 250 7.33 11.12 6.11
CA ASN A 250 6.07 11.33 6.82
C ASN A 250 4.94 11.16 5.81
N GLY A 251 4.13 10.14 5.97
CA GLY A 251 3.05 9.78 5.06
C GLY A 251 1.69 10.25 5.56
N TYR A 252 0.79 10.54 4.62
CA TYR A 252 -0.59 10.96 4.88
C TYR A 252 -1.53 10.26 3.91
N THR A 253 -2.52 9.54 4.43
CA THR A 253 -3.63 9.05 3.62
C THR A 253 -4.44 10.25 3.12
N LEU A 254 -4.56 10.42 1.81
CA LEU A 254 -5.28 11.53 1.19
C LEU A 254 -6.69 11.12 0.74
N TYR A 255 -6.89 9.84 0.45
CA TYR A 255 -8.16 9.26 0.05
C TYR A 255 -8.16 7.75 0.30
N TRP A 256 -9.33 7.21 0.63
CA TRP A 256 -9.57 5.78 0.77
C TRP A 256 -10.96 5.42 0.24
N SER A 257 -11.04 4.53 -0.73
CA SER A 257 -12.31 4.17 -1.38
C SER A 257 -13.34 3.53 -0.42
N GLU A 258 -12.87 2.84 0.62
CA GLU A 258 -13.73 2.23 1.65
C GLU A 258 -14.27 3.25 2.66
N ASN A 259 -13.66 4.45 2.76
CA ASN A 259 -14.11 5.55 3.60
C ASN A 259 -13.95 6.89 2.84
N LYS A 260 -14.90 7.16 1.93
CA LYS A 260 -14.86 8.36 1.07
C LYS A 260 -15.02 9.68 1.81
N ASP A 261 -15.51 9.65 3.05
CA ASP A 261 -15.62 10.84 3.93
C ASP A 261 -14.34 11.07 4.75
N PHE A 262 -13.32 10.23 4.58
CA PHE A 262 -12.04 10.39 5.28
C PHE A 262 -11.36 11.71 4.88
N MET A 263 -10.86 12.43 5.89
CA MET A 263 -10.09 13.66 5.69
C MET A 263 -8.80 13.61 6.52
N PRO A 264 -7.62 13.77 5.89
CA PRO A 264 -6.36 13.78 6.62
C PRO A 264 -6.24 15.00 7.53
N THR A 265 -5.50 14.81 8.62
CA THR A 265 -5.07 15.92 9.49
C THR A 265 -3.59 16.19 9.24
N PHE A 266 -3.28 17.35 8.70
CA PHE A 266 -1.90 17.79 8.50
C PHE A 266 -1.38 18.51 9.74
N PRO A 267 -0.09 18.37 10.12
CA PRO A 267 0.49 19.08 11.24
C PRO A 267 0.47 20.59 10.97
N SER A 268 0.23 21.38 12.04
CA SER A 268 0.46 22.82 11.97
C SER A 268 1.97 23.08 11.81
N SER A 269 2.35 23.83 10.81
CA SER A 269 3.72 24.30 10.57
C SER A 269 4.21 25.20 11.68
#